data_a640b7366a01b7e3aceda241729a7a3b
#
_entry.id   a640b7366a01b7e3aceda241729a7a3b
#
_cell.length_a   1.000
_cell.length_b   1.000
_cell.length_c   1.000
_cell.angle_alpha   90.00
_cell.angle_beta   90.00
_cell.angle_gamma   90.00
#
_symmetry.space_group_name_H-M   'P 1'
#
loop_
_entity.id
_entity.type
_entity.pdbx_description
1 polymer ?
#
loop_
_entity_poly.entity_id
_entity_poly.type
_entity_poly.pdbx_seq_one_letter_code
_entity_poly.pdbx_strand_id
1 'polypeptide(L)'
;MKSKIFIPLTALFLLFAMVAYFLINPSYEKSLRAKYYYEIGEYKEAYSLAKEAFSLDLYNRMAATIMTQSQTSLKYVSYIEDAKKYMKVIDEIALQESISDADKAKIKMICEIMRSAYIKLAPSVVTDDELVKLSAEYHSKFEKLLEKINRS
;
A
#
# COMPACT_ATOMS: atom_id res chain seq x y z
N MET A 1 46.84 32.67 6.38
CA MET A 1 45.68 32.43 7.30
C MET A 1 44.31 32.58 6.63
N LYS A 2 44.15 33.29 5.53
CA LYS A 2 42.86 33.50 4.85
C LYS A 2 42.27 32.25 4.17
N SER A 3 43.09 31.29 3.71
CA SER A 3 42.60 30.10 2.98
C SER A 3 41.89 29.08 3.89
N LYS A 4 42.22 29.03 5.20
CA LYS A 4 41.62 28.08 6.14
C LYS A 4 40.13 28.34 6.42
N ILE A 5 39.66 29.59 6.18
CA ILE A 5 38.25 29.97 6.41
C ILE A 5 37.47 29.87 5.07
N PHE A 6 38.12 30.00 3.94
CA PHE A 6 37.46 29.92 2.63
C PHE A 6 36.90 28.55 2.31
N ILE A 7 37.62 27.49 2.68
CA ILE A 7 37.20 26.11 2.40
C ILE A 7 35.88 25.73 3.14
N PRO A 8 35.76 25.97 4.46
CA PRO A 8 34.51 25.67 5.14
C PRO A 8 33.36 26.60 4.70
N LEU A 9 33.65 27.85 4.34
CA LEU A 9 32.63 28.79 3.87
C LEU A 9 32.08 28.38 2.49
N THR A 10 32.93 27.96 1.56
CA THR A 10 32.49 27.43 0.26
C THR A 10 31.74 26.13 0.40
N ALA A 11 32.15 25.23 1.27
CA ALA A 11 31.43 23.99 1.56
C ALA A 11 30.03 24.26 2.13
N LEU A 12 29.91 25.20 3.06
CA LEU A 12 28.62 25.63 3.61
C LEU A 12 27.71 26.26 2.57
N PHE A 13 28.26 27.10 1.68
CA PHE A 13 27.50 27.69 0.59
C PHE A 13 27.01 26.67 -0.41
N LEU A 14 27.84 25.68 -0.79
CA LEU A 14 27.44 24.58 -1.68
C LEU A 14 26.36 23.70 -1.04
N LEU A 15 26.46 23.42 0.25
CA LEU A 15 25.45 22.68 0.99
C LEU A 15 24.11 23.44 0.99
N PHE A 16 24.15 24.76 1.24
CA PHE A 16 22.96 25.60 1.22
C PHE A 16 22.32 25.69 -0.18
N ALA A 17 23.15 25.84 -1.22
CA ALA A 17 22.68 25.83 -2.60
C ALA A 17 22.05 24.49 -3.00
N MET A 18 22.61 23.38 -2.53
CA MET A 18 22.06 22.04 -2.75
C MET A 18 20.71 21.86 -2.06
N VAL A 19 20.58 22.28 -0.80
CA VAL A 19 19.30 22.24 -0.09
C VAL A 19 18.26 23.13 -0.76
N ALA A 20 18.64 24.35 -1.17
CA ALA A 20 17.75 25.25 -1.90
C ALA A 20 17.29 24.65 -3.23
N TYR A 21 18.18 23.98 -3.98
CA TYR A 21 17.83 23.29 -5.21
C TYR A 21 16.77 22.21 -4.98
N PHE A 22 16.92 21.38 -3.95
CA PHE A 22 15.94 20.34 -3.63
C PHE A 22 14.59 20.91 -3.19
N LEU A 23 14.58 22.03 -2.47
CA LEU A 23 13.34 22.69 -2.02
C LEU A 23 12.58 23.39 -3.14
N ILE A 24 13.31 23.89 -4.16
CA ILE A 24 12.72 24.61 -5.30
C ILE A 24 12.32 23.67 -6.44
N ASN A 25 12.90 22.46 -6.49
CA ASN A 25 12.60 21.51 -7.55
C ASN A 25 11.23 20.83 -7.31
N PRO A 26 10.23 21.05 -8.19
CA PRO A 26 8.87 20.55 -7.98
C PRO A 26 8.79 19.01 -7.88
N SER A 27 9.68 18.28 -8.54
CA SER A 27 9.73 16.83 -8.47
C SER A 27 10.13 16.35 -7.06
N TYR A 28 11.15 16.97 -6.46
CA TYR A 28 11.61 16.60 -5.13
C TYR A 28 10.63 17.05 -4.04
N GLU A 29 10.04 18.23 -4.16
CA GLU A 29 8.99 18.67 -3.23
C GLU A 29 7.83 17.67 -3.20
N LYS A 30 7.32 17.31 -4.39
CA LYS A 30 6.21 16.33 -4.49
C LYS A 30 6.59 14.95 -3.96
N SER A 31 7.81 14.49 -4.20
CA SER A 31 8.26 13.20 -3.68
C SER A 31 8.46 13.19 -2.17
N LEU A 32 8.86 14.30 -1.55
CA LEU A 32 8.90 14.44 -0.10
C LEU A 32 7.49 14.42 0.51
N ARG A 33 6.54 15.12 -0.11
CA ARG A 33 5.12 15.07 0.28
C ARG A 33 4.55 13.67 0.10
N ALA A 34 4.86 13.01 -1.01
CA ALA A 34 4.43 11.62 -1.24
C ALA A 34 4.98 10.68 -0.16
N LYS A 35 6.25 10.86 0.24
CA LYS A 35 6.84 10.11 1.34
C LYS A 35 6.08 10.32 2.65
N TYR A 36 5.77 11.55 2.99
CA TYR A 36 4.99 11.87 4.18
C TYR A 36 3.62 11.14 4.18
N TYR A 37 2.87 11.22 3.07
CA TYR A 37 1.59 10.52 2.96
C TYR A 37 1.73 9.00 3.03
N TYR A 38 2.81 8.45 2.49
CA TYR A 38 3.12 7.03 2.61
C TYR A 38 3.33 6.60 4.07
N GLU A 39 4.11 7.36 4.82
CA GLU A 39 4.43 7.09 6.24
C GLU A 39 3.20 7.17 7.16
N ILE A 40 2.20 7.98 6.81
CA ILE A 40 0.94 8.06 7.57
C ILE A 40 -0.15 7.12 7.05
N GLY A 41 0.15 6.24 6.08
CA GLY A 41 -0.77 5.25 5.56
C GLY A 41 -1.74 5.74 4.47
N GLU A 42 -1.62 6.99 4.04
CA GLU A 42 -2.43 7.57 2.96
C GLU A 42 -1.85 7.21 1.58
N TYR A 43 -1.91 5.91 1.27
CA TYR A 43 -1.22 5.34 0.10
C TYR A 43 -1.74 5.84 -1.23
N LYS A 44 -3.00 6.28 -1.30
CA LYS A 44 -3.60 6.81 -2.53
C LYS A 44 -3.02 8.18 -2.89
N GLU A 45 -2.93 9.07 -1.92
CA GLU A 45 -2.29 10.38 -2.03
C GLU A 45 -0.80 10.24 -2.29
N ALA A 46 -0.14 9.34 -1.56
CA ALA A 46 1.27 9.01 -1.77
C ALA A 46 1.54 8.57 -3.21
N TYR A 47 0.74 7.66 -3.74
CA TYR A 47 0.85 7.19 -5.13
C TYR A 47 0.66 8.32 -6.14
N SER A 48 -0.37 9.15 -5.95
CA SER A 48 -0.68 10.26 -6.86
C SER A 48 0.46 11.27 -6.93
N LEU A 49 0.95 11.73 -5.78
CA LEU A 49 2.05 12.69 -5.69
C LEU A 49 3.37 12.10 -6.20
N ALA A 50 3.66 10.83 -5.89
CA ALA A 50 4.86 10.15 -6.37
C ALA A 50 4.83 9.99 -7.90
N LYS A 51 3.68 9.66 -8.48
CA LYS A 51 3.49 9.57 -9.93
C LYS A 51 3.68 10.92 -10.62
N GLU A 52 3.15 12.00 -10.06
CA GLU A 52 3.39 13.36 -10.56
C GLU A 52 4.88 13.74 -10.47
N ALA A 53 5.52 13.49 -9.32
CA ALA A 53 6.93 13.73 -9.13
C ALA A 53 7.78 12.97 -10.15
N PHE A 54 7.48 11.71 -10.39
CA PHE A 54 8.16 10.87 -11.37
C PHE A 54 7.94 11.36 -12.80
N SER A 55 6.76 11.91 -13.13
CA SER A 55 6.50 12.48 -14.45
C SER A 55 7.29 13.77 -14.71
N LEU A 56 7.64 14.52 -13.66
CA LEU A 56 8.47 15.73 -13.75
C LEU A 56 9.97 15.42 -13.87
N ASP A 57 10.42 14.34 -13.25
CA ASP A 57 11.80 13.88 -13.30
C ASP A 57 11.84 12.33 -13.21
N LEU A 58 12.09 11.69 -14.34
CA LEU A 58 12.19 10.24 -14.46
C LEU A 58 13.39 9.64 -13.70
N TYR A 59 14.37 10.45 -13.33
CA TYR A 59 15.53 10.04 -12.54
C TYR A 59 15.34 10.22 -11.03
N ASN A 60 14.19 10.75 -10.60
CA ASN A 60 13.85 10.88 -9.19
C ASN A 60 13.56 9.51 -8.59
N ARG A 61 14.60 8.89 -8.00
CA ARG A 61 14.51 7.56 -7.39
C ARG A 61 13.52 7.51 -6.22
N MET A 62 13.40 8.60 -5.46
CA MET A 62 12.43 8.67 -4.35
C MET A 62 11.01 8.55 -4.89
N ALA A 63 10.66 9.31 -5.92
CA ALA A 63 9.36 9.27 -6.56
C ALA A 63 9.05 7.87 -7.09
N ALA A 64 9.98 7.25 -7.83
CA ALA A 64 9.82 5.89 -8.37
C ALA A 64 9.60 4.86 -7.26
N THR A 65 10.38 4.96 -6.18
CA THR A 65 10.29 4.04 -5.03
C THR A 65 8.95 4.16 -4.34
N ILE A 66 8.53 5.39 -3.97
CA ILE A 66 7.27 5.62 -3.25
C ILE A 66 6.07 5.25 -4.13
N MET A 67 6.12 5.54 -5.42
CA MET A 67 5.07 5.15 -6.36
C MET A 67 4.87 3.61 -6.35
N THR A 68 5.95 2.84 -6.45
CA THR A 68 5.89 1.37 -6.45
C THR A 68 5.42 0.80 -5.11
N GLN A 69 5.93 1.36 -4.00
CA GLN A 69 5.56 0.94 -2.65
C GLN A 69 4.09 1.25 -2.37
N SER A 70 3.62 2.46 -2.69
CA SER A 70 2.21 2.84 -2.53
C SER A 70 1.29 1.96 -3.38
N GLN A 71 1.69 1.63 -4.60
CA GLN A 71 0.92 0.73 -5.46
C GLN A 71 0.80 -0.67 -4.85
N THR A 72 1.86 -1.17 -4.22
CA THR A 72 1.85 -2.45 -3.51
C THR A 72 0.92 -2.37 -2.30
N SER A 73 1.06 -1.36 -1.44
CA SER A 73 0.20 -1.17 -0.27
C SER A 73 -1.28 -1.04 -0.65
N LEU A 74 -1.60 -0.34 -1.74
CA LEU A 74 -2.98 -0.21 -2.24
C LEU A 74 -3.61 -1.55 -2.63
N LYS A 75 -2.84 -2.52 -3.11
CA LYS A 75 -3.37 -3.88 -3.37
C LYS A 75 -3.80 -4.56 -2.08
N TYR A 76 -3.04 -4.39 -1.01
CA TYR A 76 -3.40 -4.91 0.31
C TYR A 76 -4.62 -4.22 0.88
N VAL A 77 -4.69 -2.89 0.80
CA VAL A 77 -5.86 -2.10 1.23
C VAL A 77 -7.11 -2.57 0.48
N SER A 78 -7.05 -2.68 -0.85
CA SER A 78 -8.18 -3.15 -1.66
C SER A 78 -8.61 -4.57 -1.28
N TYR A 79 -7.65 -5.48 -1.07
CA TYR A 79 -7.96 -6.84 -0.60
C TYR A 79 -8.68 -6.83 0.75
N ILE A 80 -8.22 -6.01 1.71
CA ILE A 80 -8.81 -5.92 3.04
C ILE A 80 -10.23 -5.31 2.97
N GLU A 81 -10.44 -4.29 2.14
CA GLU A 81 -11.76 -3.69 1.92
C GLU A 81 -12.74 -4.70 1.33
N ASP A 82 -12.32 -5.43 0.30
CA ASP A 82 -13.12 -6.51 -0.30
C ASP A 82 -13.40 -7.62 0.71
N ALA A 83 -12.41 -8.01 1.51
CA ALA A 83 -12.56 -9.01 2.56
C ALA A 83 -13.61 -8.60 3.60
N LYS A 84 -13.55 -7.34 4.09
CA LYS A 84 -14.57 -6.80 5.01
C LYS A 84 -15.97 -6.82 4.41
N LYS A 85 -16.10 -6.39 3.16
CA LYS A 85 -17.37 -6.39 2.43
C LYS A 85 -17.94 -7.78 2.28
N TYR A 86 -17.13 -8.76 1.86
CA TYR A 86 -17.58 -10.13 1.66
C TYR A 86 -17.85 -10.87 2.97
N MET A 87 -17.07 -10.62 4.02
CA MET A 87 -17.37 -11.17 5.34
C MET A 87 -18.75 -10.70 5.83
N LYS A 88 -19.09 -9.41 5.64
CA LYS A 88 -20.41 -8.90 5.98
C LYS A 88 -21.53 -9.63 5.23
N VAL A 89 -21.36 -9.90 3.94
CA VAL A 89 -22.33 -10.69 3.15
C VAL A 89 -22.48 -12.11 3.69
N ILE A 90 -21.37 -12.74 4.06
CA ILE A 90 -21.39 -14.09 4.65
C ILE A 90 -22.10 -14.10 6.01
N ASP A 91 -21.83 -13.10 6.85
CA ASP A 91 -22.47 -12.95 8.16
C ASP A 91 -23.99 -12.73 8.01
N GLU A 92 -24.43 -11.92 7.04
CA GLU A 92 -25.86 -11.73 6.73
C GLU A 92 -26.55 -13.04 6.31
N ILE A 93 -25.87 -13.88 5.51
CA ILE A 93 -26.39 -15.22 5.15
C ILE A 93 -26.43 -16.14 6.38
N ALA A 94 -25.42 -16.10 7.24
CA ALA A 94 -25.34 -16.95 8.44
C ALA A 94 -26.40 -16.64 9.49
N LEU A 95 -27.01 -15.45 9.46
CA LEU A 95 -28.11 -15.05 10.34
C LEU A 95 -29.48 -15.59 9.90
N GLN A 96 -29.60 -16.23 8.75
CA GLN A 96 -30.85 -16.81 8.26
C GLN A 96 -31.19 -18.11 9.03
N GLU A 97 -32.45 -18.41 9.21
CA GLU A 97 -32.91 -19.63 9.90
C GLU A 97 -32.46 -20.92 9.21
N SER A 98 -32.31 -20.87 7.88
CA SER A 98 -31.77 -21.97 7.09
C SER A 98 -30.90 -21.46 5.97
N ILE A 99 -29.76 -22.09 5.74
CA ILE A 99 -28.84 -21.76 4.65
C ILE A 99 -29.17 -22.64 3.45
N SER A 100 -29.64 -22.01 2.36
CA SER A 100 -29.97 -22.73 1.13
C SER A 100 -28.71 -23.22 0.40
N ASP A 101 -28.88 -24.18 -0.52
CA ASP A 101 -27.76 -24.63 -1.36
C ASP A 101 -27.21 -23.52 -2.27
N ALA A 102 -28.08 -22.58 -2.67
CA ALA A 102 -27.67 -21.39 -3.41
C ALA A 102 -26.78 -20.47 -2.54
N ASP A 103 -27.10 -20.31 -1.27
CA ASP A 103 -26.30 -19.54 -0.32
C ASP A 103 -24.93 -20.20 -0.05
N LYS A 104 -24.92 -21.54 0.11
CA LYS A 104 -23.66 -22.28 0.24
C LYS A 104 -22.77 -22.09 -0.99
N ALA A 105 -23.35 -22.20 -2.20
CA ALA A 105 -22.63 -21.95 -3.43
C ALA A 105 -22.07 -20.52 -3.52
N LYS A 106 -22.85 -19.52 -3.08
CA LYS A 106 -22.42 -18.13 -3.04
C LYS A 106 -21.25 -17.91 -2.07
N ILE A 107 -21.33 -18.45 -0.85
CA ILE A 107 -20.24 -18.37 0.13
C ILE A 107 -18.98 -19.06 -0.42
N LYS A 108 -19.11 -20.23 -1.02
CA LYS A 108 -17.99 -20.95 -1.64
C LYS A 108 -17.31 -20.11 -2.72
N MET A 109 -18.08 -19.51 -3.63
CA MET A 109 -17.56 -18.64 -4.68
C MET A 109 -16.81 -17.44 -4.10
N ILE A 110 -17.36 -16.78 -3.06
CA ILE A 110 -16.69 -15.67 -2.39
C ILE A 110 -15.34 -16.11 -1.80
N CYS A 111 -15.30 -17.25 -1.10
CA CYS A 111 -14.07 -17.77 -0.52
C CYS A 111 -13.00 -18.08 -1.59
N GLU A 112 -13.40 -18.67 -2.71
CA GLU A 112 -12.51 -18.97 -3.83
C GLU A 112 -11.95 -17.70 -4.50
N ILE A 113 -12.79 -16.67 -4.67
CA ILE A 113 -12.36 -15.36 -5.18
C ILE A 113 -11.31 -14.74 -4.23
N MET A 114 -11.61 -14.70 -2.94
CA MET A 114 -10.72 -14.09 -1.95
C MET A 114 -9.41 -14.85 -1.78
N ARG A 115 -9.44 -16.19 -1.86
CA ARG A 115 -8.23 -17.02 -1.89
C ARG A 115 -7.36 -16.68 -3.12
N SER A 116 -7.98 -16.62 -4.29
CA SER A 116 -7.28 -16.31 -5.55
C SER A 116 -6.72 -14.89 -5.55
N ALA A 117 -7.40 -13.93 -4.92
CA ALA A 117 -6.93 -12.56 -4.77
C ALA A 117 -5.72 -12.47 -3.82
N TYR A 118 -5.73 -13.23 -2.71
CA TYR A 118 -4.62 -13.26 -1.76
C TYR A 118 -3.31 -13.77 -2.36
N ILE A 119 -3.37 -14.82 -3.19
CA ILE A 119 -2.18 -15.39 -3.87
C ILE A 119 -1.48 -14.35 -4.76
N LYS A 120 -2.20 -13.34 -5.23
CA LYS A 120 -1.66 -12.26 -6.08
C LYS A 120 -1.00 -11.14 -5.26
N LEU A 121 -1.16 -11.14 -3.93
CA LEU A 121 -0.47 -10.21 -3.05
C LEU A 121 0.99 -10.64 -2.91
N ALA A 122 1.91 -9.74 -3.20
CA ALA A 122 3.35 -9.98 -3.06
C ALA A 122 3.92 -8.89 -2.15
N PRO A 123 4.16 -9.19 -0.85
CA PRO A 123 4.74 -8.22 0.05
C PRO A 123 6.16 -7.86 -0.37
N SER A 124 6.52 -6.61 -0.22
CA SER A 124 7.90 -6.16 -0.25
C SER A 124 8.41 -5.93 1.18
N VAL A 125 9.72 -5.82 1.36
CA VAL A 125 10.35 -5.56 2.67
C VAL A 125 9.84 -4.29 3.36
N VAL A 126 9.26 -3.38 2.58
CA VAL A 126 8.74 -2.09 3.05
C VAL A 126 7.21 -2.02 3.03
N THR A 127 6.53 -3.13 2.75
CA THR A 127 5.07 -3.19 2.89
C THR A 127 4.73 -3.17 4.38
N ASP A 128 3.74 -2.36 4.75
CA ASP A 128 3.28 -2.24 6.12
C ASP A 128 2.89 -3.61 6.70
N ASP A 129 3.53 -3.98 7.81
CA ASP A 129 3.34 -5.27 8.48
C ASP A 129 1.90 -5.45 8.96
N GLU A 130 1.19 -4.39 9.32
CA GLU A 130 -0.23 -4.46 9.73
C GLU A 130 -1.11 -4.85 8.54
N LEU A 131 -0.86 -4.31 7.36
CA LEU A 131 -1.57 -4.70 6.14
C LEU A 131 -1.32 -6.15 5.78
N VAL A 132 -0.07 -6.61 5.86
CA VAL A 132 0.31 -7.99 5.56
C VAL A 132 -0.37 -8.94 6.55
N LYS A 133 -0.30 -8.64 7.86
CA LYS A 133 -0.91 -9.43 8.92
C LYS A 133 -2.43 -9.50 8.79
N LEU A 134 -3.08 -8.36 8.60
CA LEU A 134 -4.54 -8.31 8.49
C LEU A 134 -5.04 -9.04 7.24
N SER A 135 -4.32 -8.95 6.13
CA SER A 135 -4.64 -9.71 4.92
C SER A 135 -4.51 -11.21 5.14
N ALA A 136 -3.49 -11.67 5.85
CA ALA A 136 -3.29 -13.06 6.20
C ALA A 136 -4.39 -13.58 7.14
N GLU A 137 -4.85 -12.76 8.09
CA GLU A 137 -5.97 -13.09 8.98
C GLU A 137 -7.27 -13.30 8.20
N TYR A 138 -7.61 -12.40 7.27
CA TYR A 138 -8.78 -12.57 6.41
C TYR A 138 -8.65 -13.80 5.51
N HIS A 139 -7.50 -14.02 4.91
CA HIS A 139 -7.26 -15.23 4.12
C HIS A 139 -7.51 -16.50 4.93
N SER A 140 -6.98 -16.59 6.16
CA SER A 140 -7.22 -17.73 7.06
C SER A 140 -8.70 -17.92 7.39
N LYS A 141 -9.46 -16.83 7.55
CA LYS A 141 -10.92 -16.92 7.78
C LYS A 141 -11.65 -17.52 6.57
N PHE A 142 -11.32 -17.06 5.35
CA PHE A 142 -11.93 -17.61 4.13
C PHE A 142 -11.55 -19.07 3.88
N GLU A 143 -10.31 -19.47 4.16
CA GLU A 143 -9.90 -20.88 4.06
C GLU A 143 -10.70 -21.78 5.02
N LYS A 144 -10.86 -21.37 6.28
CA LYS A 144 -11.66 -22.12 7.27
C LYS A 144 -13.12 -22.22 6.87
N LEU A 145 -13.71 -21.15 6.32
CA LEU A 145 -15.08 -21.16 5.81
C LEU A 145 -15.24 -22.12 4.63
N LEU A 146 -14.31 -22.08 3.68
CA LEU A 146 -14.31 -22.97 2.52
C LEU A 146 -14.20 -24.43 2.93
N GLU A 147 -13.34 -24.75 3.89
CA GLU A 147 -13.19 -26.09 4.43
C GLU A 147 -14.49 -26.57 5.11
N LYS A 148 -15.15 -25.70 5.89
CA LYS A 148 -16.41 -26.01 6.57
C LYS A 148 -17.54 -26.30 5.58
N ILE A 149 -17.66 -25.50 4.51
CA ILE A 149 -18.68 -25.69 3.48
C ILE A 149 -18.45 -26.99 2.68
N ASN A 150 -17.22 -27.35 2.41
CA ASN A 150 -16.91 -28.57 1.67
C ASN A 150 -17.15 -29.85 2.49
N ARG A 151 -17.28 -29.75 3.82
CA ARG A 151 -17.57 -30.88 4.72
C ARG A 151 -19.08 -31.04 5.02
N SER A 152 -19.90 -30.03 4.75
CA SER A 152 -21.36 -30.03 4.99
C SER A 152 -22.14 -30.33 3.73
#